data_a7f86655101745a17f03b8c79881f9a6
#
_entry.id   a7f86655101745a17f03b8c79881f9a6
#
_cell.length_a   1.000
_cell.length_b   1.000
_cell.length_c   1.000
_cell.angle_alpha   90.00
_cell.angle_beta   90.00
_cell.angle_gamma   90.00
#
_symmetry.space_group_name_H-M   'P 1'
#
loop_
_entity.id
_entity.type
_entity.pdbx_description
1 polymer ?
#
loop_
_entity_poly.entity_id
_entity_poly.type
_entity_poly.pdbx_seq_one_letter_code
_entity_poly.pdbx_strand_id
1 'polypeptide(L)'
;ADAICHGCTGKGNDQVRFELTLKALCPDMAIIAPWREWDIESRDEEIDYAEAHHIPLKINRETNYSKDKNLWHLSHEGLDLESPANEPQYNKPGFLELGISPEQAPDKPTYVTIHFEKGIPTAVDGKEMGAVELVEYLNKLGGENGIGLLDIVENRLVGMKSRGVYETPGGAILYKAINVLETI
;
A
#
# COMPACT_ATOMS: atom_id res chain seq x y z
N ALA A 1 13.92 6.99 25.72
CA ALA A 1 12.58 6.38 25.78
C ALA A 1 12.68 5.02 26.47
N ASP A 2 11.69 4.69 27.27
CA ASP A 2 11.68 3.44 28.06
C ASP A 2 10.76 2.39 27.43
N ALA A 3 9.92 2.83 26.50
CA ALA A 3 8.99 1.98 25.77
C ALA A 3 8.75 2.49 24.34
N ILE A 4 8.33 1.57 23.47
CA ILE A 4 7.87 1.86 22.10
C ILE A 4 6.44 1.36 21.98
N CYS A 5 5.56 2.24 21.48
CA CYS A 5 4.15 1.92 21.26
C CYS A 5 3.87 1.77 19.76
N HIS A 6 3.05 0.79 19.39
CA HIS A 6 2.52 0.66 18.04
C HIS A 6 1.03 0.32 18.06
N GLY A 7 0.32 0.75 17.00
CA GLY A 7 -1.11 0.49 16.80
C GLY A 7 -1.42 -0.65 15.85
N CYS A 8 -0.49 -1.56 15.58
CA CYS A 8 -0.71 -2.66 14.66
C CYS A 8 -1.69 -3.67 15.24
N THR A 9 -2.66 -4.10 14.41
CA THR A 9 -3.65 -5.10 14.81
C THR A 9 -3.02 -6.47 15.03
N GLY A 10 -3.59 -7.29 15.92
CA GLY A 10 -3.11 -8.62 16.24
C GLY A 10 -3.20 -9.65 15.09
N LYS A 11 -3.89 -9.31 14.00
CA LYS A 11 -4.11 -10.19 12.83
C LYS A 11 -3.16 -9.90 11.66
N GLY A 12 -2.47 -8.74 11.66
CA GLY A 12 -1.59 -8.31 10.59
C GLY A 12 -0.14 -8.80 10.74
N ASN A 13 0.61 -8.77 9.63
CA ASN A 13 2.04 -9.06 9.64
C ASN A 13 2.87 -7.93 10.29
N ASP A 14 2.36 -6.71 10.33
CA ASP A 14 3.12 -5.54 10.76
C ASP A 14 3.49 -5.60 12.24
N GLN A 15 2.61 -6.09 13.11
CA GLN A 15 2.96 -6.31 14.51
C GLN A 15 4.20 -7.18 14.64
N VAL A 16 4.32 -8.24 13.83
CA VAL A 16 5.46 -9.16 13.88
C VAL A 16 6.73 -8.47 13.38
N ARG A 17 6.62 -7.73 12.26
CA ARG A 17 7.75 -6.97 11.70
C ARG A 17 8.29 -5.97 12.72
N PHE A 18 7.41 -5.16 13.32
CA PHE A 18 7.83 -4.18 14.33
C PHE A 18 8.43 -4.85 15.55
N GLU A 19 7.76 -5.83 16.15
CA GLU A 19 8.20 -6.42 17.40
C GLU A 19 9.48 -7.24 17.26
N LEU A 20 9.64 -8.01 16.19
CA LEU A 20 10.90 -8.73 15.95
C LEU A 20 12.06 -7.75 15.72
N THR A 21 11.82 -6.66 15.01
CA THR A 21 12.83 -5.62 14.80
C THR A 21 13.19 -4.93 16.12
N LEU A 22 12.20 -4.57 16.92
CA LEU A 22 12.41 -3.98 18.24
C LEU A 22 13.17 -4.92 19.18
N LYS A 23 12.80 -6.20 19.22
CA LYS A 23 13.50 -7.20 20.03
C LYS A 23 14.94 -7.43 19.58
N ALA A 24 15.21 -7.32 18.28
CA ALA A 24 16.57 -7.46 17.74
C ALA A 24 17.45 -6.24 18.04
N LEU A 25 16.92 -5.03 17.92
CA LEU A 25 17.70 -3.79 18.01
C LEU A 25 17.64 -3.12 19.38
N CYS A 26 16.55 -3.32 20.13
CA CYS A 26 16.30 -2.69 21.43
C CYS A 26 15.65 -3.70 22.40
N PRO A 27 16.33 -4.81 22.74
CA PRO A 27 15.74 -5.92 23.51
C PRO A 27 15.22 -5.54 24.88
N ASP A 28 15.79 -4.51 25.49
CA ASP A 28 15.45 -4.05 26.84
C ASP A 28 14.27 -3.05 26.87
N MET A 29 13.80 -2.58 25.68
CA MET A 29 12.66 -1.70 25.61
C MET A 29 11.35 -2.44 25.82
N ALA A 30 10.45 -1.85 26.61
CA ALA A 30 9.08 -2.32 26.72
C ALA A 30 8.32 -2.05 25.41
N ILE A 31 7.46 -2.99 25.01
CA ILE A 31 6.56 -2.82 23.85
C ILE A 31 5.15 -2.64 24.38
N ILE A 32 4.52 -1.53 23.96
CA ILE A 32 3.11 -1.21 24.25
C ILE A 32 2.31 -1.44 22.98
N ALA A 33 1.44 -2.44 23.01
CA ALA A 33 0.55 -2.81 21.90
C ALA A 33 -0.89 -2.80 22.40
N PRO A 34 -1.61 -1.66 22.34
CA PRO A 34 -2.94 -1.49 22.96
C PRO A 34 -3.96 -2.53 22.50
N TRP A 35 -3.90 -2.98 21.26
CA TRP A 35 -4.75 -4.04 20.73
C TRP A 35 -4.73 -5.37 21.48
N ARG A 36 -3.72 -5.62 22.33
CA ARG A 36 -3.63 -6.82 23.15
C ARG A 36 -4.31 -6.68 24.51
N GLU A 37 -4.60 -5.44 24.88
CA GLU A 37 -5.09 -5.09 26.21
C GLU A 37 -6.51 -4.54 26.16
N TRP A 38 -6.95 -4.05 25.00
CA TRP A 38 -8.29 -3.50 24.81
C TRP A 38 -9.32 -4.60 24.53
N ASP A 39 -10.54 -4.38 25.00
CA ASP A 39 -11.70 -5.23 24.72
C ASP A 39 -12.33 -4.92 23.34
N ILE A 40 -11.59 -4.26 22.44
CA ILE A 40 -12.00 -3.96 21.07
C ILE A 40 -11.52 -5.08 20.16
N GLU A 41 -12.44 -5.86 19.60
CA GLU A 41 -12.11 -7.03 18.77
C GLU A 41 -12.35 -6.82 17.28
N SER A 42 -13.09 -5.76 16.94
CA SER A 42 -13.50 -5.48 15.55
C SER A 42 -13.29 -4.03 15.18
N ARG A 43 -13.25 -3.77 13.87
CA ARG A 43 -13.15 -2.43 13.32
C ARG A 43 -14.42 -1.59 13.57
N ASP A 44 -15.57 -2.21 13.66
CA ASP A 44 -16.81 -1.52 13.98
C ASP A 44 -16.80 -1.00 15.42
N GLU A 45 -16.31 -1.80 16.37
CA GLU A 45 -16.10 -1.38 17.76
C GLU A 45 -15.05 -0.27 17.89
N GLU A 46 -14.02 -0.29 17.06
CA GLU A 46 -13.01 0.78 16.97
C GLU A 46 -13.64 2.09 16.51
N ILE A 47 -14.53 2.04 15.52
CA ILE A 47 -15.29 3.20 15.05
C ILE A 47 -16.23 3.70 16.13
N ASP A 48 -16.98 2.80 16.81
CA ASP A 48 -17.87 3.15 17.90
C ASP A 48 -17.11 3.83 19.05
N TYR A 49 -15.92 3.31 19.40
CA TYR A 49 -15.04 3.92 20.39
C TYR A 49 -14.61 5.34 19.96
N ALA A 50 -14.19 5.48 18.70
CA ALA A 50 -13.76 6.77 18.19
C ALA A 50 -14.90 7.80 18.17
N GLU A 51 -16.12 7.39 17.78
CA GLU A 51 -17.31 8.24 17.82
C GLU A 51 -17.66 8.66 19.25
N ALA A 52 -17.64 7.70 20.20
CA ALA A 52 -17.92 7.98 21.63
C ALA A 52 -16.92 8.95 22.26
N HIS A 53 -15.66 8.93 21.79
CA HIS A 53 -14.59 9.79 22.29
C HIS A 53 -14.33 11.03 21.40
N HIS A 54 -15.19 11.32 20.42
CA HIS A 54 -15.07 12.44 19.49
C HIS A 54 -13.73 12.50 18.74
N ILE A 55 -13.15 11.32 18.42
CA ILE A 55 -11.94 11.21 17.62
C ILE A 55 -12.32 11.40 16.15
N PRO A 56 -11.74 12.43 15.46
CA PRO A 56 -12.09 12.68 14.07
C PRO A 56 -11.59 11.56 13.16
N LEU A 57 -12.50 10.79 12.58
CA LEU A 57 -12.18 9.77 11.59
C LEU A 57 -12.66 10.23 10.21
N LYS A 58 -11.84 9.99 9.18
CA LYS A 58 -12.21 10.18 7.77
C LYS A 58 -12.70 8.87 7.15
N ILE A 59 -13.43 8.06 7.91
CA ILE A 59 -13.78 6.69 7.54
C ILE A 59 -15.28 6.60 7.29
N ASN A 60 -15.66 5.97 6.17
CA ASN A 60 -17.02 5.57 5.88
C ASN A 60 -17.11 4.03 6.05
N ARG A 61 -18.07 3.53 6.83
CA ARG A 61 -18.27 2.09 7.11
C ARG A 61 -18.42 1.24 5.83
N GLU A 62 -18.96 1.82 4.76
CA GLU A 62 -19.23 1.10 3.50
C GLU A 62 -18.03 0.94 2.57
N THR A 63 -17.01 1.81 2.70
CA THR A 63 -15.84 1.85 1.80
C THR A 63 -14.52 1.67 2.53
N ASN A 64 -14.57 1.13 3.73
CA ASN A 64 -13.45 1.11 4.66
C ASN A 64 -12.49 -0.06 4.41
N TYR A 65 -11.87 -0.11 3.23
CA TYR A 65 -10.70 -0.96 3.04
C TYR A 65 -9.54 -0.46 3.93
N SER A 66 -8.74 -1.38 4.44
CA SER A 66 -7.47 -1.02 5.04
C SER A 66 -6.53 -0.57 3.94
N LYS A 67 -6.07 0.67 4.01
CA LYS A 67 -5.23 1.27 2.99
C LYS A 67 -3.98 1.84 3.61
N ASP A 68 -2.83 1.37 3.16
CA ASP A 68 -1.53 1.91 3.51
C ASP A 68 -0.93 2.62 2.30
N LYS A 69 -0.79 3.94 2.39
CA LYS A 69 -0.37 4.80 1.29
C LYS A 69 0.98 5.45 1.58
N ASN A 70 1.88 5.35 0.61
CA ASN A 70 3.11 6.12 0.57
C ASN A 70 3.41 6.56 -0.88
N LEU A 71 4.55 7.21 -1.08
CA LEU A 71 4.95 7.68 -2.42
C LEU A 71 5.06 6.54 -3.45
N TRP A 72 5.46 5.35 -3.01
CA TRP A 72 5.75 4.22 -3.89
C TRP A 72 4.52 3.40 -4.24
N HIS A 73 3.62 3.17 -3.27
CA HIS A 73 2.47 2.31 -3.47
C HIS A 73 1.29 2.63 -2.56
N LEU A 74 0.16 2.07 -2.87
CA LEU A 74 -1.03 2.00 -2.05
C LEU A 74 -1.52 0.56 -1.97
N SER A 75 -1.72 0.05 -0.75
CA SER A 75 -2.34 -1.25 -0.52
C SER A 75 -3.84 -1.11 -0.25
N HIS A 76 -4.60 -2.13 -0.62
CA HIS A 76 -6.01 -2.31 -0.29
C HIS A 76 -6.21 -3.69 0.30
N GLU A 77 -6.69 -3.75 1.55
CA GLU A 77 -6.97 -4.99 2.27
C GLU A 77 -8.29 -4.87 3.04
N GLY A 78 -8.81 -6.00 3.50
CA GLY A 78 -10.02 -6.05 4.33
C GLY A 78 -11.33 -6.11 3.53
N LEU A 79 -12.46 -5.99 4.22
CA LEU A 79 -13.81 -6.12 3.67
C LEU A 79 -13.96 -7.41 2.84
N ASP A 80 -14.45 -7.29 1.61
CA ASP A 80 -14.63 -8.41 0.68
C ASP A 80 -13.31 -9.10 0.28
N LEU A 81 -12.17 -8.40 0.37
CA LEU A 81 -10.84 -8.96 0.14
C LEU A 81 -10.34 -9.90 1.26
N GLU A 82 -11.00 -9.95 2.41
CA GLU A 82 -10.67 -10.93 3.44
C GLU A 82 -10.90 -12.38 2.96
N SER A 83 -11.86 -12.57 2.05
CA SER A 83 -12.04 -13.85 1.37
C SER A 83 -11.23 -13.88 0.08
N PRO A 84 -10.22 -14.76 -0.04
CA PRO A 84 -9.44 -14.90 -1.28
C PRO A 84 -10.28 -15.31 -2.50
N ALA A 85 -11.50 -15.81 -2.29
CA ALA A 85 -12.41 -16.19 -3.36
C ALA A 85 -13.12 -15.01 -4.04
N ASN A 86 -13.13 -13.84 -3.40
CA ASN A 86 -13.78 -12.66 -3.95
C ASN A 86 -12.88 -11.94 -4.93
N GLU A 87 -13.45 -11.47 -6.04
CA GLU A 87 -12.74 -10.62 -7.00
C GLU A 87 -12.63 -9.18 -6.48
N PRO A 88 -11.47 -8.52 -6.70
CA PRO A 88 -11.33 -7.10 -6.39
C PRO A 88 -12.28 -6.25 -7.22
N GLN A 89 -12.90 -5.27 -6.58
CA GLN A 89 -13.89 -4.38 -7.19
C GLN A 89 -13.23 -3.16 -7.86
N TYR A 90 -12.36 -3.37 -8.85
CA TYR A 90 -11.57 -2.30 -9.49
C TYR A 90 -12.41 -1.13 -10.00
N ASN A 91 -13.63 -1.40 -10.48
CA ASN A 91 -14.52 -0.38 -11.03
C ASN A 91 -15.45 0.26 -9.98
N LYS A 92 -15.36 -0.18 -8.70
CA LYS A 92 -16.13 0.45 -7.62
C LYS A 92 -15.59 1.86 -7.35
N PRO A 93 -16.43 2.90 -7.36
CA PRO A 93 -15.99 4.25 -7.06
C PRO A 93 -15.24 4.34 -5.73
N GLY A 94 -14.03 4.93 -5.75
CA GLY A 94 -13.17 5.08 -4.57
C GLY A 94 -12.42 3.82 -4.14
N PHE A 95 -12.49 2.73 -4.90
CA PHE A 95 -11.62 1.57 -4.67
C PHE A 95 -10.18 1.93 -5.04
N LEU A 96 -9.88 2.20 -6.31
CA LEU A 96 -8.58 2.67 -6.77
C LEU A 96 -8.40 4.17 -6.47
N GLU A 97 -7.19 4.58 -6.13
CA GLU A 97 -6.85 5.98 -5.82
C GLU A 97 -5.65 6.52 -6.61
N LEU A 98 -4.73 5.65 -7.03
CA LEU A 98 -3.56 6.06 -7.81
C LEU A 98 -3.79 5.88 -9.31
N GLY A 99 -4.74 5.04 -9.70
CA GLY A 99 -4.99 4.72 -11.08
C GLY A 99 -6.44 4.40 -11.40
N ILE A 100 -6.61 3.87 -12.59
CA ILE A 100 -7.89 3.37 -13.13
C ILE A 100 -7.77 1.88 -13.41
N SER A 101 -8.90 1.20 -13.56
CA SER A 101 -8.88 -0.21 -13.95
C SER A 101 -8.32 -0.38 -15.39
N PRO A 102 -7.75 -1.52 -15.73
CA PRO A 102 -7.29 -1.80 -17.09
C PRO A 102 -8.40 -1.67 -18.14
N GLU A 103 -9.65 -1.93 -17.76
CA GLU A 103 -10.82 -1.79 -18.64
C GLU A 103 -11.15 -0.33 -19.00
N GLN A 104 -10.72 0.61 -18.15
CA GLN A 104 -10.90 2.05 -18.34
C GLN A 104 -9.66 2.71 -18.94
N ALA A 105 -8.58 1.95 -19.14
CA ALA A 105 -7.34 2.46 -19.70
C ALA A 105 -7.52 2.89 -21.17
N PRO A 106 -6.73 3.88 -21.64
CA PRO A 106 -6.77 4.28 -23.06
C PRO A 106 -6.40 3.15 -24.01
N ASP A 107 -7.09 3.03 -25.14
CA ASP A 107 -6.76 2.06 -26.19
C ASP A 107 -5.47 2.40 -26.97
N LYS A 108 -4.98 3.63 -26.82
CA LYS A 108 -3.76 4.09 -27.48
C LYS A 108 -2.57 3.97 -26.54
N PRO A 109 -1.42 3.45 -27.02
CA PRO A 109 -0.22 3.38 -26.21
C PRO A 109 0.31 4.76 -25.87
N THR A 110 0.76 4.92 -24.63
CA THR A 110 1.52 6.08 -24.16
C THR A 110 2.99 5.68 -24.06
N TYR A 111 3.83 6.36 -24.83
CA TYR A 111 5.28 6.13 -24.79
C TYR A 111 5.92 7.05 -23.75
N VAL A 112 6.90 6.53 -23.02
CA VAL A 112 7.67 7.28 -22.05
C VAL A 112 9.15 6.95 -22.23
N THR A 113 10.01 7.97 -22.19
CA THR A 113 11.45 7.83 -22.24
C THR A 113 12.05 8.17 -20.89
N ILE A 114 12.72 7.20 -20.26
CA ILE A 114 13.39 7.40 -18.97
C ILE A 114 14.89 7.40 -19.18
N HIS A 115 15.55 8.45 -18.73
CA HIS A 115 17.00 8.56 -18.75
C HIS A 115 17.60 8.05 -17.43
N PHE A 116 18.64 7.23 -17.54
CA PHE A 116 19.34 6.66 -16.39
C PHE A 116 20.81 7.06 -16.42
N GLU A 117 21.34 7.44 -15.26
CA GLU A 117 22.77 7.61 -15.03
C GLU A 117 23.24 6.67 -13.93
N LYS A 118 24.15 5.76 -14.26
CA LYS A 118 24.69 4.75 -13.32
C LYS A 118 23.58 3.96 -12.60
N GLY A 119 22.50 3.61 -13.32
CA GLY A 119 21.36 2.88 -12.80
C GLY A 119 20.32 3.70 -12.02
N ILE A 120 20.53 5.02 -11.91
CA ILE A 120 19.60 5.93 -11.24
C ILE A 120 18.78 6.67 -12.30
N PRO A 121 17.44 6.69 -12.24
CA PRO A 121 16.63 7.48 -13.15
C PRO A 121 16.77 8.97 -12.82
N THR A 122 17.11 9.78 -13.82
CA THR A 122 17.40 11.23 -13.66
C THR A 122 16.49 12.13 -14.44
N ALA A 123 15.85 11.62 -15.52
CA ALA A 123 14.93 12.43 -16.33
C ALA A 123 13.83 11.55 -16.95
N VAL A 124 12.69 12.18 -17.24
CA VAL A 124 11.58 11.57 -17.98
C VAL A 124 11.19 12.50 -19.12
N ASP A 125 11.10 11.94 -20.36
CA ASP A 125 10.76 12.65 -21.58
C ASP A 125 11.62 13.92 -21.82
N GLY A 126 12.92 13.82 -21.45
CA GLY A 126 13.90 14.88 -21.60
C GLY A 126 13.86 15.96 -20.50
N LYS A 127 12.96 15.85 -19.51
CA LYS A 127 12.90 16.74 -18.36
C LYS A 127 13.62 16.11 -17.16
N GLU A 128 14.66 16.78 -16.67
CA GLU A 128 15.33 16.41 -15.42
C GLU A 128 14.39 16.57 -14.22
N MET A 129 14.38 15.60 -13.33
CA MET A 129 13.52 15.55 -12.16
C MET A 129 14.26 14.99 -10.96
N GLY A 130 13.96 15.53 -9.76
CA GLY A 130 14.36 14.89 -8.52
C GLY A 130 13.63 13.56 -8.30
N ALA A 131 14.18 12.68 -7.46
CA ALA A 131 13.64 11.33 -7.26
C ALA A 131 12.16 11.31 -6.87
N VAL A 132 11.72 12.22 -6.01
CA VAL A 132 10.31 12.33 -5.57
C VAL A 132 9.43 12.76 -6.74
N GLU A 133 9.78 13.86 -7.42
CA GLU A 133 9.03 14.39 -8.57
C GLU A 133 8.91 13.34 -9.69
N LEU A 134 9.99 12.59 -9.93
CA LEU A 134 10.02 11.54 -10.94
C LEU A 134 9.02 10.42 -10.63
N VAL A 135 8.99 9.95 -9.38
CA VAL A 135 8.05 8.91 -8.95
C VAL A 135 6.62 9.43 -9.00
N GLU A 136 6.36 10.65 -8.55
CA GLU A 136 5.02 11.28 -8.62
C GLU A 136 4.54 11.40 -10.07
N TYR A 137 5.41 11.84 -10.98
CA TYR A 137 5.09 11.95 -12.40
C TYR A 137 4.77 10.58 -13.01
N LEU A 138 5.59 9.56 -12.74
CA LEU A 138 5.35 8.21 -13.24
C LEU A 138 4.13 7.54 -12.59
N ASN A 139 3.83 7.83 -11.32
CA ASN A 139 2.60 7.38 -10.68
C ASN A 139 1.37 7.93 -11.40
N LYS A 140 1.38 9.22 -11.72
CA LYS A 140 0.29 9.84 -12.48
C LYS A 140 0.16 9.22 -13.87
N LEU A 141 1.26 9.15 -14.62
CA LEU A 141 1.28 8.61 -15.97
C LEU A 141 0.83 7.15 -16.00
N GLY A 142 1.37 6.31 -15.13
CA GLY A 142 1.01 4.89 -15.04
C GLY A 142 -0.43 4.69 -14.57
N GLY A 143 -0.88 5.49 -13.61
CA GLY A 143 -2.26 5.45 -13.11
C GLY A 143 -3.29 5.79 -14.19
N GLU A 144 -3.06 6.83 -14.99
CA GLU A 144 -3.90 7.22 -16.11
C GLU A 144 -3.97 6.15 -17.23
N ASN A 145 -3.00 5.23 -17.24
CA ASN A 145 -2.90 4.15 -18.22
C ASN A 145 -3.23 2.76 -17.62
N GLY A 146 -3.78 2.70 -16.41
CA GLY A 146 -4.16 1.43 -15.77
C GLY A 146 -2.98 0.51 -15.44
N ILE A 147 -1.79 1.08 -15.24
CA ILE A 147 -0.54 0.33 -14.98
C ILE A 147 -0.31 0.19 -13.47
N GLY A 148 0.29 -0.94 -13.07
CA GLY A 148 0.81 -1.14 -11.72
C GLY A 148 -0.20 -1.70 -10.73
N LEU A 149 -1.29 -2.31 -11.20
CA LEU A 149 -2.18 -3.09 -10.37
C LEU A 149 -1.60 -4.50 -10.14
N LEU A 150 -1.61 -4.93 -8.90
CA LEU A 150 -1.20 -6.27 -8.50
C LEU A 150 -2.23 -6.84 -7.52
N ASP A 151 -2.73 -8.02 -7.82
CA ASP A 151 -3.70 -8.78 -7.03
C ASP A 151 -3.02 -10.06 -6.52
N ILE A 152 -2.90 -10.18 -5.20
CA ILE A 152 -2.13 -11.24 -4.58
C ILE A 152 -2.93 -11.89 -3.45
N VAL A 153 -2.89 -13.22 -3.38
CA VAL A 153 -3.28 -13.95 -2.17
C VAL A 153 -2.04 -14.11 -1.28
N GLU A 154 -2.05 -13.45 -0.15
CA GLU A 154 -0.93 -13.42 0.79
C GLU A 154 -1.07 -14.43 1.91
N ASN A 155 0.07 -14.90 2.42
CA ASN A 155 0.15 -15.69 3.63
C ASN A 155 0.53 -14.78 4.80
N ARG A 156 -0.33 -14.71 5.80
CA ARG A 156 0.02 -14.05 7.07
C ARG A 156 0.79 -15.00 7.97
N LEU A 157 1.70 -14.46 8.77
CA LEU A 157 2.53 -15.25 9.68
C LEU A 157 1.69 -16.04 10.69
N VAL A 158 0.52 -15.53 11.06
CA VAL A 158 -0.45 -16.18 11.94
C VAL A 158 -1.25 -17.32 11.26
N GLY A 159 -0.91 -17.70 10.02
CA GLY A 159 -1.50 -18.84 9.31
C GLY A 159 -2.77 -18.48 8.50
N MET A 160 -3.21 -17.25 8.53
CA MET A 160 -4.36 -16.79 7.73
C MET A 160 -3.92 -16.47 6.30
N LYS A 161 -4.85 -16.58 5.35
CA LYS A 161 -4.71 -16.06 3.99
C LYS A 161 -5.64 -14.88 3.80
N SER A 162 -5.19 -13.86 3.10
CA SER A 162 -5.98 -12.70 2.70
C SER A 162 -5.63 -12.31 1.28
N ARG A 163 -6.53 -11.62 0.59
CA ARG A 163 -6.27 -11.02 -0.71
C ARG A 163 -5.88 -9.56 -0.50
N GLY A 164 -4.82 -9.13 -1.14
CA GLY A 164 -4.37 -7.75 -1.17
C GLY A 164 -4.31 -7.25 -2.59
N VAL A 165 -4.77 -6.00 -2.81
CA VAL A 165 -4.61 -5.30 -4.07
C VAL A 165 -3.64 -4.15 -3.86
N TYR A 166 -2.70 -4.01 -4.77
CA TYR A 166 -1.65 -3.00 -4.69
C TYR A 166 -1.67 -2.14 -5.93
N GLU A 167 -1.60 -0.83 -5.73
CA GLU A 167 -1.38 0.15 -6.78
C GLU A 167 0.06 0.65 -6.70
N THR A 168 0.87 0.37 -7.72
CA THR A 168 2.28 0.77 -7.79
C THR A 168 2.63 1.26 -9.20
N PRO A 169 1.96 2.30 -9.72
CA PRO A 169 2.07 2.66 -11.14
C PRO A 169 3.48 3.06 -11.55
N GLY A 170 4.09 4.02 -10.88
CA GLY A 170 5.45 4.49 -11.16
C GLY A 170 6.50 3.43 -10.87
N GLY A 171 6.32 2.68 -9.78
CA GLY A 171 7.20 1.56 -9.44
C GLY A 171 7.20 0.48 -10.52
N ALA A 172 6.05 0.11 -11.04
CA ALA A 172 5.94 -0.88 -12.12
C ALA A 172 6.68 -0.44 -13.39
N ILE A 173 6.56 0.84 -13.76
CA ILE A 173 7.27 1.42 -14.92
C ILE A 173 8.79 1.39 -14.67
N LEU A 174 9.25 1.84 -13.50
CA LEU A 174 10.68 1.88 -13.17
C LEU A 174 11.30 0.48 -13.11
N TYR A 175 10.63 -0.48 -12.44
CA TYR A 175 11.11 -1.86 -12.41
C TYR A 175 11.18 -2.50 -13.80
N LYS A 176 10.18 -2.23 -14.64
CA LYS A 176 10.22 -2.73 -16.01
C LYS A 176 11.38 -2.13 -16.80
N ALA A 177 11.64 -0.84 -16.65
CA ALA A 177 12.73 -0.17 -17.33
C ALA A 177 14.10 -0.68 -16.86
N ILE A 178 14.31 -0.78 -15.54
CA ILE A 178 15.60 -1.24 -14.98
C ILE A 178 15.86 -2.71 -15.36
N ASN A 179 14.86 -3.58 -15.28
CA ASN A 179 15.01 -4.97 -15.66
C ASN A 179 15.44 -5.15 -17.13
N VAL A 180 15.01 -4.26 -18.02
CA VAL A 180 15.45 -4.27 -19.42
C VAL A 180 16.92 -3.84 -19.51
N LEU A 181 17.33 -2.80 -18.77
CA LEU A 181 18.74 -2.33 -18.75
C LEU A 181 19.69 -3.38 -18.16
N GLU A 182 19.26 -4.12 -17.14
CA GLU A 182 20.05 -5.18 -16.51
C GLU A 182 20.29 -6.39 -17.43
N THR A 183 19.63 -6.47 -18.58
CA THR A 183 19.86 -7.53 -19.58
C THR A 183 20.94 -7.19 -20.60
N ILE A 184 21.48 -5.96 -20.59
CA ILE A 184 22.51 -5.46 -21.48
C ILE A 184 23.87 -5.55 -20.80
#